data_ebc418a105da76bb8fc2c5afc8ec8c24
#
_entry.id   ebc418a105da76bb8fc2c5afc8ec8c24
#
_cell.length_a   1.000
_cell.length_b   1.000
_cell.length_c   1.000
_cell.angle_alpha   90.00
_cell.angle_beta   90.00
_cell.angle_gamma   90.00
#
_symmetry.space_group_name_H-M   'P 1'
#
loop_
_entity.id
_entity.type
_entity.pdbx_description
1 polymer ?
#
loop_
_entity_poly.entity_id
_entity_poly.type
_entity_poly.pdbx_seq_one_letter_code
_entity_poly.pdbx_strand_id
1 'polypeptide(L)'
;LGGSGNAGQYTITIGGSGSPNAGGASSPSGIVKVSDQSSVVSALGGGSTGNDGGSGGGGEGRGEGTLTTTPGSGTAGQGNDGGTASINSTTAAGGGGGGGAGAVGSNAGDSIGANGGVGLSSSITGTAVIRAGGGGGGGTAGRGLGLNGGGNGGHNANGSAGTANTGSGGGGPGGNRNDGATGGSGIVILRYQFQS
;
A
#
# COMPACT_ATOMS: atom_id res chain seq x y z
N LEU A 1 14.18 37.75 23.80
CA LEU A 1 13.22 37.89 22.72
C LEU A 1 12.10 36.87 22.95
N GLY A 2 11.15 37.22 23.85
CA GLY A 2 9.99 36.41 24.14
C GLY A 2 8.92 36.62 23.08
N GLY A 3 8.88 35.78 22.07
CA GLY A 3 7.67 35.57 21.29
C GLY A 3 6.78 34.61 22.07
N SER A 4 5.66 35.08 22.60
CA SER A 4 4.57 34.21 23.06
C SER A 4 3.93 33.57 21.86
N GLY A 5 4.63 32.59 21.29
CA GLY A 5 4.04 31.72 20.29
C GLY A 5 2.99 30.89 20.99
N ASN A 6 1.73 31.04 20.62
CA ASN A 6 0.72 30.05 20.94
C ASN A 6 1.30 28.68 20.65
N ALA A 7 1.40 27.83 21.67
CA ALA A 7 1.67 26.42 21.48
C ALA A 7 0.51 25.85 20.66
N GLY A 8 0.66 25.86 19.33
CA GLY A 8 -0.36 25.37 18.44
C GLY A 8 -0.57 23.89 18.70
N GLN A 9 -1.81 23.49 18.86
CA GLN A 9 -2.14 22.07 18.88
C GLN A 9 -1.91 21.49 17.49
N TYR A 10 -1.08 20.46 17.44
CA TYR A 10 -0.86 19.71 16.21
C TYR A 10 -1.81 18.50 16.21
N THR A 11 -2.65 18.42 15.21
CA THR A 11 -3.46 17.21 15.01
C THR A 11 -2.73 16.27 14.05
N ILE A 12 -2.36 15.09 14.53
CA ILE A 12 -1.81 14.03 13.70
C ILE A 12 -2.90 13.00 13.52
N THR A 13 -3.35 12.81 12.29
CA THR A 13 -4.30 11.75 11.96
C THR A 13 -3.56 10.65 11.21
N ILE A 14 -3.61 9.44 11.74
CA ILE A 14 -3.03 8.25 11.10
C ILE A 14 -4.17 7.48 10.46
N GLY A 15 -4.08 7.22 9.17
CA GLY A 15 -5.06 6.40 8.46
C GLY A 15 -5.08 4.96 8.98
N GLY A 16 -6.27 4.43 9.12
CA GLY A 16 -6.49 3.02 9.42
C GLY A 16 -6.18 2.13 8.22
N SER A 17 -6.28 0.81 8.41
CA SER A 17 -6.20 -0.16 7.32
C SER A 17 -7.33 0.06 6.31
N GLY A 18 -7.01 0.07 5.02
CA GLY A 18 -8.01 0.15 3.95
C GLY A 18 -8.88 -1.11 3.90
N SER A 19 -10.13 -0.96 3.43
CA SER A 19 -11.04 -2.11 3.28
C SER A 19 -10.65 -2.99 2.08
N PRO A 20 -10.71 -4.31 2.18
CA PRO A 20 -10.25 -5.22 1.14
C PRO A 20 -11.09 -5.20 -0.14
N ASN A 21 -12.37 -4.87 -0.07
CA ASN A 21 -13.31 -5.01 -1.18
C ASN A 21 -13.96 -3.71 -1.64
N ALA A 22 -13.66 -2.59 -1.01
CA ALA A 22 -14.11 -1.32 -1.53
C ALA A 22 -13.08 -0.87 -2.58
N GLY A 23 -13.45 -0.89 -3.85
CA GLY A 23 -12.78 -0.13 -4.90
C GLY A 23 -12.84 1.37 -4.61
N GLY A 24 -12.53 1.73 -3.40
CA GLY A 24 -12.55 3.08 -2.86
C GLY A 24 -11.16 3.49 -2.44
N ALA A 25 -10.81 4.69 -2.80
CA ALA A 25 -9.59 5.35 -2.33
C ALA A 25 -9.43 5.09 -0.82
N SER A 26 -8.27 4.60 -0.45
CA SER A 26 -7.88 4.57 0.97
C SER A 26 -8.10 5.97 1.52
N SER A 27 -8.80 6.07 2.64
CA SER A 27 -9.03 7.36 3.29
C SER A 27 -7.72 8.12 3.39
N PRO A 28 -7.71 9.43 3.15
CA PRO A 28 -6.49 10.23 3.24
C PRO A 28 -5.87 10.01 4.61
N SER A 29 -4.69 9.44 4.62
CA SER A 29 -3.98 9.07 5.83
C SER A 29 -3.01 10.18 6.17
N GLY A 30 -3.12 10.70 7.38
CA GLY A 30 -2.09 11.50 8.00
C GLY A 30 -1.91 12.92 7.45
N ILE A 31 -2.61 13.86 8.03
CA ILE A 31 -2.30 15.29 7.87
C ILE A 31 -1.48 15.70 9.08
N VAL A 32 -0.23 16.10 8.87
CA VAL A 32 0.56 16.80 9.90
C VAL A 32 0.47 18.28 9.61
N LYS A 33 -0.25 19.03 10.43
CA LYS A 33 -0.21 20.50 10.39
C LYS A 33 0.96 21.02 11.22
N VAL A 34 1.81 21.84 10.62
CA VAL A 34 2.87 22.57 11.32
C VAL A 34 2.32 23.94 11.73
N SER A 35 2.80 24.51 12.84
CA SER A 35 2.19 25.61 13.58
C SER A 35 1.95 26.93 12.82
N ASP A 36 2.56 27.12 11.66
CA ASP A 36 2.39 28.34 10.87
C ASP A 36 1.27 28.25 9.81
N GLN A 37 0.52 27.15 9.80
CA GLN A 37 -0.56 26.87 8.85
C GLN A 37 -0.17 26.87 7.35
N SER A 38 1.08 27.06 7.02
CA SER A 38 1.55 27.20 5.63
C SER A 38 1.96 25.87 4.99
N SER A 39 2.22 24.84 5.79
CA SER A 39 2.68 23.54 5.29
C SER A 39 1.83 22.38 5.85
N VAL A 40 1.09 21.74 4.98
CA VAL A 40 0.39 20.48 5.28
C VAL A 40 1.22 19.37 4.66
N VAL A 41 1.76 18.47 5.47
CA VAL A 41 2.34 17.22 4.98
C VAL A 41 1.20 16.21 4.89
N SER A 42 0.81 15.89 3.66
CA SER A 42 -0.21 14.87 3.40
C SER A 42 0.45 13.60 2.89
N ALA A 43 0.19 12.48 3.54
CA ALA A 43 0.52 11.17 3.01
C ALA A 43 -0.79 10.50 2.58
N LEU A 44 -0.89 10.15 1.31
CA LEU A 44 -2.04 9.41 0.79
C LEU A 44 -1.94 7.94 1.20
N GLY A 45 -3.09 7.32 1.45
CA GLY A 45 -3.15 5.87 1.59
C GLY A 45 -2.78 5.16 0.28
N GLY A 46 -2.40 3.89 0.37
CA GLY A 46 -2.17 3.07 -0.82
C GLY A 46 -3.47 2.80 -1.59
N GLY A 47 -3.39 2.70 -2.90
CA GLY A 47 -4.50 2.33 -3.77
C GLY A 47 -4.96 0.88 -3.51
N SER A 48 -6.27 0.64 -3.61
CA SER A 48 -6.81 -0.71 -3.73
C SER A 48 -6.58 -1.25 -5.15
N THR A 49 -6.98 -2.47 -5.43
CA THR A 49 -6.81 -3.12 -6.74
C THR A 49 -7.13 -2.19 -7.91
N GLY A 50 -6.15 -1.94 -8.75
CA GLY A 50 -6.24 -1.08 -9.93
C GLY A 50 -6.46 0.41 -9.66
N ASN A 51 -6.46 0.87 -8.42
CA ASN A 51 -6.69 2.27 -8.07
C ASN A 51 -5.40 3.01 -7.69
N ASP A 52 -5.40 4.31 -7.97
CA ASP A 52 -4.31 5.21 -7.60
C ASP A 52 -4.25 5.43 -6.09
N GLY A 53 -3.08 5.81 -5.59
CA GLY A 53 -2.86 6.10 -4.19
C GLY A 53 -1.50 6.69 -3.90
N GLY A 54 -1.09 6.74 -2.64
CA GLY A 54 0.29 7.02 -2.26
C GLY A 54 1.25 6.03 -2.94
N SER A 55 0.91 4.72 -2.87
CA SER A 55 1.38 3.67 -3.78
C SER A 55 0.18 3.10 -4.52
N GLY A 56 0.33 2.79 -5.79
CA GLY A 56 -0.76 2.26 -6.62
C GLY A 56 -1.11 0.81 -6.29
N GLY A 57 -2.37 0.44 -6.43
CA GLY A 57 -2.82 -0.94 -6.30
C GLY A 57 -2.39 -1.80 -7.49
N GLY A 58 -2.11 -3.08 -7.28
CA GLY A 58 -1.87 -4.03 -8.36
C GLY A 58 -3.15 -4.33 -9.15
N GLY A 59 -3.01 -4.71 -10.43
CA GLY A 59 -4.13 -5.09 -11.27
C GLY A 59 -4.86 -6.34 -10.76
N GLU A 60 -6.15 -6.44 -11.05
CA GLU A 60 -7.01 -7.54 -10.58
C GLU A 60 -6.79 -8.81 -11.39
N GLY A 61 -6.51 -9.92 -10.72
CA GLY A 61 -6.36 -11.23 -11.29
C GLY A 61 -7.56 -12.17 -11.06
N ARG A 62 -8.79 -11.71 -11.23
CA ARG A 62 -9.99 -12.55 -11.15
C ARG A 62 -10.44 -13.00 -12.53
N GLY A 63 -10.97 -14.22 -12.63
CA GLY A 63 -11.46 -14.80 -13.89
C GLY A 63 -12.90 -14.44 -14.28
N GLU A 64 -13.63 -13.60 -13.55
CA GLU A 64 -15.04 -13.27 -13.83
C GLU A 64 -15.28 -11.76 -13.88
N GLY A 65 -15.96 -11.31 -14.94
CA GLY A 65 -16.39 -9.92 -15.10
C GLY A 65 -15.43 -9.04 -15.91
N THR A 66 -15.67 -7.74 -15.88
CA THR A 66 -14.78 -6.74 -16.48
C THR A 66 -13.56 -6.57 -15.57
N LEU A 67 -12.43 -7.07 -16.00
CA LEU A 67 -11.22 -7.14 -15.18
C LEU A 67 -10.40 -5.87 -15.36
N THR A 68 -9.95 -5.32 -14.26
CA THR A 68 -8.98 -4.23 -14.25
C THR A 68 -7.57 -4.80 -14.29
N THR A 69 -7.07 -5.03 -15.51
CA THR A 69 -5.67 -5.48 -15.71
C THR A 69 -4.67 -4.34 -15.44
N THR A 70 -5.14 -3.10 -15.58
CA THR A 70 -4.32 -1.91 -15.38
C THR A 70 -4.09 -1.69 -13.88
N PRO A 71 -2.85 -1.52 -13.46
CA PRO A 71 -2.55 -1.17 -12.08
C PRO A 71 -2.90 0.30 -11.81
N GLY A 72 -3.06 0.62 -10.55
CA GLY A 72 -3.14 2.01 -10.09
C GLY A 72 -1.77 2.68 -10.09
N SER A 73 -1.76 3.99 -10.26
CA SER A 73 -0.56 4.81 -10.21
C SER A 73 -0.20 5.20 -8.78
N GLY A 74 1.09 5.28 -8.50
CA GLY A 74 1.61 5.87 -7.28
C GLY A 74 1.70 7.39 -7.37
N THR A 75 1.63 8.06 -6.24
CA THR A 75 1.85 9.50 -6.15
C THR A 75 3.34 9.80 -6.04
N ALA A 76 3.84 10.65 -6.93
CA ALA A 76 5.26 11.05 -6.92
C ALA A 76 5.71 11.55 -5.53
N GLY A 77 6.83 11.05 -5.04
CA GLY A 77 7.37 11.35 -3.71
C GLY A 77 6.70 10.60 -2.55
N GLN A 78 5.66 9.79 -2.79
CA GLN A 78 5.01 8.97 -1.77
C GLN A 78 5.14 7.47 -2.03
N GLY A 79 5.05 7.04 -3.29
CA GLY A 79 5.16 5.64 -3.65
C GLY A 79 5.16 5.42 -5.17
N ASN A 80 5.13 4.17 -5.56
CA ASN A 80 5.25 3.75 -6.95
C ASN A 80 3.99 3.01 -7.43
N ASP A 81 3.90 2.82 -8.74
CA ASP A 81 2.78 2.13 -9.38
C ASP A 81 2.68 0.66 -8.97
N GLY A 82 1.48 0.11 -9.07
CA GLY A 82 1.28 -1.33 -9.02
C GLY A 82 1.76 -2.02 -10.29
N GLY A 83 1.78 -3.36 -10.26
CA GLY A 83 2.03 -4.21 -11.42
C GLY A 83 0.73 -4.59 -12.14
N THR A 84 0.84 -4.91 -13.42
CA THR A 84 -0.29 -5.38 -14.24
C THR A 84 -0.73 -6.79 -13.85
N ALA A 85 -2.02 -7.06 -13.97
CA ALA A 85 -2.53 -8.43 -13.90
C ALA A 85 -2.34 -9.15 -15.23
N SER A 86 -2.32 -10.48 -15.19
CA SER A 86 -2.37 -11.36 -16.36
C SER A 86 -3.66 -12.18 -16.34
N ILE A 87 -4.38 -12.19 -17.46
CA ILE A 87 -5.61 -12.94 -17.62
C ILE A 87 -5.43 -13.87 -18.82
N ASN A 88 -5.32 -15.15 -18.53
CA ASN A 88 -5.16 -16.15 -19.58
C ASN A 88 -6.51 -16.82 -19.97
N SER A 89 -7.45 -16.86 -19.01
CA SER A 89 -8.80 -17.39 -19.27
C SER A 89 -9.76 -16.94 -18.17
N THR A 90 -11.04 -17.23 -18.32
CA THR A 90 -12.07 -16.96 -17.29
C THR A 90 -11.82 -17.66 -15.95
N THR A 91 -10.92 -18.63 -15.91
CA THR A 91 -10.63 -19.42 -14.71
C THR A 91 -9.16 -19.31 -14.26
N ALA A 92 -8.30 -18.68 -15.06
CA ALA A 92 -6.85 -18.64 -14.84
C ALA A 92 -6.35 -17.20 -14.93
N ALA A 93 -6.14 -16.57 -13.80
CA ALA A 93 -5.66 -15.20 -13.74
C ALA A 93 -4.67 -15.01 -12.60
N GLY A 94 -3.67 -14.18 -12.84
CA GLY A 94 -2.72 -13.70 -11.84
C GLY A 94 -2.90 -12.22 -11.57
N GLY A 95 -3.02 -11.81 -10.31
CA GLY A 95 -3.07 -10.42 -9.88
C GLY A 95 -1.68 -9.78 -9.86
N GLY A 96 -1.57 -8.53 -10.30
CA GLY A 96 -0.36 -7.73 -10.18
C GLY A 96 -0.01 -7.46 -8.72
N GLY A 97 1.25 -7.22 -8.41
CA GLY A 97 1.68 -6.78 -7.10
C GLY A 97 1.36 -5.30 -6.87
N GLY A 98 0.99 -4.93 -5.67
CA GLY A 98 0.86 -3.51 -5.29
C GLY A 98 2.20 -2.79 -5.27
N GLY A 99 2.22 -1.49 -5.58
CA GLY A 99 3.41 -0.66 -5.48
C GLY A 99 3.89 -0.52 -4.03
N GLY A 100 5.18 -0.39 -3.85
CA GLY A 100 5.81 -0.03 -2.59
C GLY A 100 6.34 1.40 -2.61
N ALA A 101 6.73 1.93 -1.44
CA ALA A 101 7.34 3.24 -1.37
C ALA A 101 8.70 3.30 -2.08
N GLY A 102 9.41 2.18 -2.20
CA GLY A 102 10.74 2.10 -2.79
C GLY A 102 10.78 1.57 -4.22
N ALA A 103 9.77 0.83 -4.68
CA ALA A 103 9.73 0.29 -6.04
C ALA A 103 8.30 -0.04 -6.50
N VAL A 104 8.14 -0.15 -7.82
CA VAL A 104 6.91 -0.61 -8.47
C VAL A 104 6.60 -2.06 -8.10
N GLY A 105 5.32 -2.41 -8.14
CA GLY A 105 4.87 -3.79 -8.05
C GLY A 105 5.23 -4.58 -9.29
N SER A 106 5.46 -5.88 -9.14
CA SER A 106 5.75 -6.77 -10.26
C SER A 106 4.50 -7.08 -11.08
N ASN A 107 4.68 -7.30 -12.37
CA ASN A 107 3.62 -7.78 -13.25
C ASN A 107 3.36 -9.27 -13.03
N ALA A 108 2.09 -9.68 -13.10
CA ALA A 108 1.70 -11.06 -12.93
C ALA A 108 2.10 -11.91 -14.13
N GLY A 109 2.37 -13.18 -13.87
CA GLY A 109 2.42 -14.24 -14.85
C GLY A 109 1.04 -14.89 -15.03
N ASP A 110 0.94 -15.81 -15.99
CA ASP A 110 -0.28 -16.58 -16.23
C ASP A 110 -0.66 -17.37 -14.97
N SER A 111 -1.82 -17.10 -14.42
CA SER A 111 -2.34 -17.75 -13.22
C SER A 111 -1.51 -17.59 -11.94
N ILE A 112 -0.40 -16.86 -11.99
CA ILE A 112 0.52 -16.65 -10.87
C ILE A 112 0.49 -15.18 -10.46
N GLY A 113 0.15 -14.93 -9.20
CA GLY A 113 0.19 -13.60 -8.61
C GLY A 113 1.62 -13.07 -8.50
N ALA A 114 1.79 -11.77 -8.67
CA ALA A 114 3.09 -11.10 -8.68
C ALA A 114 3.47 -10.53 -7.30
N ASN A 115 4.77 -10.36 -7.07
CA ASN A 115 5.27 -9.78 -5.83
C ASN A 115 4.97 -8.28 -5.74
N GLY A 116 4.72 -7.81 -4.53
CA GLY A 116 4.63 -6.38 -4.24
C GLY A 116 5.97 -5.67 -4.43
N GLY A 117 5.92 -4.35 -4.59
CA GLY A 117 7.09 -3.50 -4.61
C GLY A 117 7.76 -3.41 -3.23
N VAL A 118 9.06 -3.24 -3.19
CA VAL A 118 9.78 -3.05 -1.92
C VAL A 118 9.40 -1.74 -1.25
N GLY A 119 9.50 -1.70 0.06
CA GLY A 119 9.34 -0.48 0.85
C GLY A 119 10.55 0.44 0.81
N LEU A 120 10.47 1.55 1.52
CA LEU A 120 11.55 2.52 1.65
C LEU A 120 12.23 2.38 3.00
N SER A 121 13.57 2.40 2.97
CA SER A 121 14.40 2.37 4.18
C SER A 121 14.51 3.75 4.82
N SER A 122 14.36 3.82 6.13
CA SER A 122 14.56 5.05 6.91
C SER A 122 15.31 4.73 8.20
N SER A 123 16.29 5.55 8.53
CA SER A 123 17.06 5.48 9.78
C SER A 123 16.62 6.50 10.83
N ILE A 124 15.43 7.07 10.70
CA ILE A 124 14.91 8.09 11.62
C ILE A 124 14.87 7.62 13.07
N THR A 125 14.72 6.31 13.31
CA THR A 125 14.72 5.70 14.65
C THR A 125 16.11 5.31 15.17
N GLY A 126 17.18 5.66 14.45
CA GLY A 126 18.56 5.30 14.80
C GLY A 126 19.10 4.10 14.04
N THR A 127 18.26 3.13 13.69
CA THR A 127 18.60 1.98 12.84
C THR A 127 17.74 1.99 11.58
N ALA A 128 18.29 1.45 10.47
CA ALA A 128 17.56 1.37 9.22
C ALA A 128 16.39 0.36 9.33
N VAL A 129 15.19 0.83 9.05
CA VAL A 129 13.98 -0.01 9.01
C VAL A 129 13.26 0.25 7.69
N ILE A 130 12.93 -0.83 6.97
CA ILE A 130 12.18 -0.75 5.73
C ILE A 130 10.68 -0.85 6.02
N ARG A 131 9.87 0.07 5.47
CA ARG A 131 8.40 0.15 5.66
C ARG A 131 7.70 0.45 4.35
N ALA A 132 6.39 0.39 4.35
CA ALA A 132 5.52 0.71 3.23
C ALA A 132 5.81 -0.12 1.97
N GLY A 133 5.96 -1.44 2.14
CA GLY A 133 6.05 -2.36 1.02
C GLY A 133 4.68 -2.69 0.43
N GLY A 134 4.64 -3.07 -0.83
CA GLY A 134 3.44 -3.48 -1.55
C GLY A 134 2.96 -4.87 -1.13
N GLY A 135 1.66 -5.12 -1.23
CA GLY A 135 1.08 -6.44 -1.09
C GLY A 135 1.30 -7.30 -2.33
N GLY A 136 1.35 -8.61 -2.17
CA GLY A 136 1.43 -9.57 -3.28
C GLY A 136 0.09 -9.77 -3.97
N GLY A 137 0.09 -9.97 -5.28
CA GLY A 137 -1.07 -10.36 -6.05
C GLY A 137 -1.48 -11.82 -5.81
N GLY A 138 -2.76 -12.12 -5.87
CA GLY A 138 -3.24 -13.49 -5.79
C GLY A 138 -3.22 -14.22 -7.13
N GLY A 139 -3.37 -15.53 -7.10
CA GLY A 139 -3.46 -16.32 -8.33
C GLY A 139 -4.01 -17.72 -8.09
N THR A 140 -4.34 -18.41 -9.20
CA THR A 140 -4.91 -19.76 -9.16
C THR A 140 -3.85 -20.86 -9.19
N ALA A 141 -2.66 -20.60 -9.72
CA ALA A 141 -1.53 -21.52 -9.75
C ALA A 141 -0.38 -21.13 -8.80
N GLY A 142 -0.39 -19.92 -8.29
CA GLY A 142 0.61 -19.43 -7.36
C GLY A 142 0.28 -18.03 -6.86
N ARG A 143 0.90 -17.61 -5.79
CA ARG A 143 0.71 -16.29 -5.19
C ARG A 143 1.96 -15.45 -5.26
N GLY A 144 1.79 -14.14 -5.30
CA GLY A 144 2.85 -13.17 -5.05
C GLY A 144 3.09 -12.96 -3.55
N LEU A 145 4.29 -12.59 -3.23
CA LEU A 145 4.71 -12.24 -1.87
C LEU A 145 4.53 -10.76 -1.64
N GLY A 146 4.01 -10.40 -0.48
CA GLY A 146 4.10 -9.04 0.03
C GLY A 146 5.50 -8.78 0.56
N LEU A 147 6.02 -7.59 0.34
CA LEU A 147 7.37 -7.22 0.76
C LEU A 147 7.33 -6.18 1.89
N ASN A 148 8.33 -6.20 2.77
CA ASN A 148 8.57 -5.20 3.82
C ASN A 148 7.31 -4.81 4.63
N GLY A 149 6.60 -5.81 5.10
CA GLY A 149 5.35 -5.69 5.83
C GLY A 149 4.09 -5.86 4.98
N GLY A 150 4.20 -5.97 3.66
CA GLY A 150 3.07 -6.29 2.79
C GLY A 150 2.51 -7.68 3.04
N GLY A 151 1.20 -7.83 2.89
CA GLY A 151 0.53 -9.12 2.98
C GLY A 151 0.73 -9.96 1.72
N ASN A 152 0.84 -11.26 1.86
CA ASN A 152 0.95 -12.18 0.72
C ASN A 152 -0.39 -12.29 -0.01
N GLY A 153 -0.34 -12.47 -1.32
CA GLY A 153 -1.50 -12.85 -2.11
C GLY A 153 -2.06 -14.22 -1.71
N GLY A 154 -3.30 -14.48 -2.06
CA GLY A 154 -3.93 -15.79 -1.92
C GLY A 154 -3.52 -16.74 -3.06
N HIS A 155 -3.46 -18.03 -2.76
CA HIS A 155 -3.40 -19.10 -3.76
C HIS A 155 -4.65 -19.94 -3.60
N ASN A 156 -5.65 -19.71 -4.47
CA ASN A 156 -7.01 -20.23 -4.29
C ASN A 156 -7.59 -19.96 -2.89
N ALA A 157 -7.21 -18.86 -2.30
CA ALA A 157 -7.52 -18.47 -0.93
C ALA A 157 -7.56 -16.94 -0.80
N ASN A 158 -8.01 -16.46 0.35
CA ASN A 158 -7.93 -15.04 0.69
C ASN A 158 -6.46 -14.57 0.78
N GLY A 159 -6.24 -13.30 0.50
CA GLY A 159 -4.95 -12.66 0.78
C GLY A 159 -4.67 -12.54 2.28
N SER A 160 -3.45 -12.18 2.63
CA SER A 160 -3.05 -11.89 4.02
C SER A 160 -2.99 -10.38 4.26
N ALA A 161 -3.33 -9.94 5.46
CA ALA A 161 -3.26 -8.52 5.81
C ALA A 161 -1.81 -8.00 5.83
N GLY A 162 -1.65 -6.72 5.55
CA GLY A 162 -0.39 -6.01 5.77
C GLY A 162 -0.09 -5.86 7.26
N THR A 163 1.19 -5.76 7.60
CA THR A 163 1.66 -5.60 8.98
C THR A 163 1.26 -4.24 9.53
N ALA A 164 0.70 -4.22 10.71
CA ALA A 164 0.33 -2.99 11.40
C ALA A 164 1.54 -2.07 11.64
N ASN A 165 1.33 -0.75 11.64
CA ASN A 165 2.33 0.29 11.85
C ASN A 165 3.47 0.30 10.82
N THR A 166 3.18 -0.18 9.61
CA THR A 166 4.14 -0.16 8.50
C THR A 166 3.64 0.64 7.30
N GLY A 167 2.33 0.89 7.19
CA GLY A 167 1.72 1.50 6.01
C GLY A 167 1.81 0.61 4.76
N SER A 168 2.00 -0.71 4.93
CA SER A 168 2.19 -1.66 3.84
C SER A 168 0.86 -2.15 3.26
N GLY A 169 0.86 -2.56 1.99
CA GLY A 169 -0.33 -3.07 1.31
C GLY A 169 -0.80 -4.44 1.82
N GLY A 170 -2.09 -4.73 1.68
CA GLY A 170 -2.64 -6.08 1.87
C GLY A 170 -2.47 -6.94 0.61
N GLY A 171 -2.51 -8.25 0.76
CA GLY A 171 -2.45 -9.21 -0.34
C GLY A 171 -3.76 -9.32 -1.11
N GLY A 172 -3.66 -9.51 -2.42
CA GLY A 172 -4.80 -9.75 -3.30
C GLY A 172 -5.41 -11.14 -3.15
N PRO A 173 -6.68 -11.34 -3.56
CA PRO A 173 -7.35 -12.64 -3.50
C PRO A 173 -6.81 -13.59 -4.59
N GLY A 174 -6.76 -14.88 -4.30
CA GLY A 174 -6.49 -15.93 -5.27
C GLY A 174 -7.76 -16.70 -5.63
N GLY A 175 -8.17 -16.65 -6.90
CA GLY A 175 -9.39 -17.28 -7.40
C GLY A 175 -10.66 -16.43 -7.18
N ASN A 176 -11.77 -16.86 -7.79
CA ASN A 176 -12.95 -16.03 -8.05
C ASN A 176 -13.83 -15.67 -6.85
N ARG A 177 -13.70 -16.35 -5.74
CA ARG A 177 -14.58 -16.17 -4.57
C ARG A 177 -13.83 -15.78 -3.30
N ASN A 178 -12.58 -15.46 -3.44
CA ASN A 178 -11.73 -15.10 -2.31
C ASN A 178 -11.64 -13.56 -2.16
N ASP A 179 -11.36 -13.12 -0.96
CA ASP A 179 -11.22 -11.72 -0.65
C ASP A 179 -9.75 -11.30 -0.60
N GLY A 180 -9.49 -10.08 -1.06
CA GLY A 180 -8.26 -9.40 -0.74
C GLY A 180 -8.20 -9.07 0.75
N ALA A 181 -7.03 -8.77 1.25
CA ALA A 181 -6.85 -8.43 2.64
C ALA A 181 -6.59 -6.94 2.86
N THR A 182 -6.81 -6.49 4.08
CA THR A 182 -6.57 -5.10 4.48
C THR A 182 -5.08 -4.75 4.44
N GLY A 183 -4.76 -3.51 4.10
CA GLY A 183 -3.41 -2.98 4.32
C GLY A 183 -3.07 -2.84 5.81
N GLY A 184 -1.81 -2.71 6.14
CA GLY A 184 -1.35 -2.36 7.48
C GLY A 184 -1.64 -0.90 7.82
N SER A 185 -1.93 -0.60 9.09
CA SER A 185 -2.03 0.78 9.55
C SER A 185 -0.73 1.56 9.31
N GLY A 186 -0.84 2.87 9.12
CA GLY A 186 0.31 3.77 9.01
C GLY A 186 1.01 4.02 10.34
N ILE A 187 2.12 4.74 10.29
CA ILE A 187 2.88 5.21 11.45
C ILE A 187 3.42 6.61 11.17
N VAL A 188 3.45 7.45 12.19
CA VAL A 188 4.16 8.74 12.16
C VAL A 188 5.30 8.68 13.17
N ILE A 189 6.49 9.04 12.73
CA ILE A 189 7.69 9.06 13.57
C ILE A 189 8.25 10.48 13.53
N LEU A 190 8.37 11.11 14.70
CA LEU A 190 8.95 12.45 14.86
C LEU A 190 10.29 12.32 15.57
N ARG A 191 11.33 12.94 15.01
CA ARG A 191 12.64 13.07 15.64
C ARG A 191 12.98 14.55 15.73
N TYR A 192 13.27 15.01 16.89
CA TYR A 192 13.68 16.40 17.15
C TYR A 192 15.00 16.43 17.90
N GLN A 193 15.76 17.50 17.72
CA GLN A 193 16.96 17.74 18.47
C GLN A 193 16.58 18.42 19.77
N PHE A 194 17.03 17.87 20.89
CA PHE A 194 16.89 18.54 22.19
C PHE A 194 17.86 19.71 22.22
N GLN A 195 17.35 20.90 22.48
CA GLN A 195 18.17 22.08 22.74
C GLN A 195 18.41 22.18 24.25
N SER A 196 19.66 22.04 24.65
CA SER A 196 20.15 22.26 26.02
C SER A 196 20.43 23.73 26.27
#